data_6de76384f1b7e5886ff6a731bf712703
#
_entry.id   6de76384f1b7e5886ff6a731bf712703
#
_cell.length_a   1.000
_cell.length_b   1.000
_cell.length_c   1.000
_cell.angle_alpha   90.00
_cell.angle_beta   90.00
_cell.angle_gamma   90.00
#
_symmetry.space_group_name_H-M   'P 1'
#
loop_
_entity.id
_entity.type
_entity.pdbx_description
1 polymer ?
#
loop_
_entity_poly.entity_id
_entity_poly.type
_entity_poly.pdbx_seq_one_letter_code
_entity_poly.pdbx_strand_id
1 'polypeptide(L)'
;MSGSPLLSGRRLARNGVWNVLGSGLPLAVAVVAIPPLVSRLGTDRFGLLAIIWTAIGYFGLFDLGLGLALTRLVAERLGQDRTEELPRIVWTAVALMGALGLAAAVSVAMAAPWLVRGVLAVPPTLQGEAGLALMILAATLPFVILSTAFIGVLEAHQDFASINAVRIPLGALTFLGPLIAVQQTPSLVAATSVLAAARLLACLAYLGQCLRLMPALRSAAFDRALVRPLLAFGGWLTVSNLVSPLMVYFDRFVIGALLTMSAVAYYATPYEVVTRFRVVPVATVAVLFPALATAFAADQARLVRLVGRAAGALLLVMLPLMALVVLFAPEGLTLWLGPEFAANSTGVLRWLAVGVFVNSLGRVAQTLVQGVGRPDVGAKLHLLEALPYAAALWVLVHRFGILGAAAAWTGRVALDTTALFWLAGRLVPALRRETRRAILLTSGGAASIALLALVPDLAARSALAVVLLAVVAWLGYRQLRAVGWAPGATGAAGSRGR
;
A
#
# COMPACT_ATOMS: atom_id res chain seq x y z
N MET A 1 -26.05 3.88 -31.74
CA MET A 1 -25.32 3.88 -30.44
C MET A 1 -24.45 2.63 -30.38
N SER A 2 -23.29 2.71 -31.00
CA SER A 2 -22.31 1.62 -31.04
C SER A 2 -21.56 1.57 -29.70
N GLY A 3 -21.70 0.46 -28.98
CA GLY A 3 -21.03 0.24 -27.70
C GLY A 3 -19.51 0.38 -27.82
N SER A 4 -18.93 1.27 -27.03
CA SER A 4 -17.50 1.51 -26.99
C SER A 4 -16.76 0.21 -26.68
N PRO A 5 -15.74 -0.19 -27.46
CA PRO A 5 -14.99 -1.45 -27.28
C PRO A 5 -14.16 -1.51 -25.97
N LEU A 6 -14.25 -0.47 -25.12
CA LEU A 6 -13.47 -0.29 -23.89
C LEU A 6 -13.96 -1.10 -22.68
N LEU A 7 -15.17 -1.70 -22.74
CA LEU A 7 -15.80 -2.42 -21.61
C LEU A 7 -15.98 -3.92 -21.85
N SER A 8 -15.16 -4.58 -22.68
CA SER A 8 -15.27 -6.02 -22.81
C SER A 8 -14.83 -6.71 -21.51
N GLY A 9 -15.71 -7.56 -20.92
CA GLY A 9 -15.44 -8.27 -19.67
C GLY A 9 -14.12 -9.06 -19.67
N ARG A 10 -13.64 -9.50 -20.85
CA ARG A 10 -12.32 -10.13 -21.05
C ARG A 10 -11.16 -9.20 -20.78
N ARG A 11 -11.26 -7.91 -21.14
CA ARG A 11 -10.19 -6.91 -20.85
C ARG A 11 -10.16 -6.58 -19.38
N LEU A 12 -11.31 -6.41 -18.74
CA LEU A 12 -11.41 -6.20 -17.29
C LEU A 12 -10.86 -7.40 -16.51
N ALA A 13 -11.20 -8.62 -16.87
CA ALA A 13 -10.66 -9.82 -16.26
C ALA A 13 -9.14 -9.94 -16.44
N ARG A 14 -8.62 -9.69 -17.65
CA ARG A 14 -7.19 -9.69 -17.94
C ARG A 14 -6.43 -8.63 -17.13
N ASN A 15 -6.96 -7.42 -17.05
CA ASN A 15 -6.36 -6.35 -16.24
C ASN A 15 -6.40 -6.68 -14.74
N GLY A 16 -7.46 -7.34 -14.25
CA GLY A 16 -7.55 -7.87 -12.90
C GLY A 16 -6.47 -8.92 -12.61
N VAL A 17 -6.27 -9.88 -13.51
CA VAL A 17 -5.19 -10.88 -13.39
C VAL A 17 -3.81 -10.23 -13.36
N TRP A 18 -3.53 -9.27 -14.26
CA TRP A 18 -2.26 -8.54 -14.27
C TRP A 18 -2.03 -7.75 -12.97
N ASN A 19 -3.07 -7.15 -12.39
CA ASN A 19 -2.96 -6.46 -11.10
C ASN A 19 -2.70 -7.42 -9.93
N VAL A 20 -3.33 -8.59 -9.92
CA VAL A 20 -3.10 -9.63 -8.90
C VAL A 20 -1.67 -10.20 -9.03
N LEU A 21 -1.23 -10.51 -10.24
CA LEU A 21 0.14 -10.97 -10.50
C LEU A 21 1.16 -9.88 -10.16
N GLY A 22 0.90 -8.63 -10.53
CA GLY A 22 1.77 -7.50 -10.25
C GLY A 22 1.97 -7.21 -8.75
N SER A 23 0.98 -7.54 -7.92
CA SER A 23 1.06 -7.37 -6.47
C SER A 23 1.47 -8.65 -5.74
N GLY A 24 1.06 -9.81 -6.24
CA GLY A 24 1.27 -11.12 -5.60
C GLY A 24 2.68 -11.68 -5.81
N LEU A 25 3.24 -11.52 -7.02
CA LEU A 25 4.57 -12.05 -7.32
C LEU A 25 5.68 -11.40 -6.47
N PRO A 26 5.75 -10.07 -6.32
CA PRO A 26 6.73 -9.46 -5.42
C PRO A 26 6.59 -9.91 -3.96
N LEU A 27 5.36 -10.20 -3.51
CA LEU A 27 5.13 -10.74 -2.17
C LEU A 27 5.69 -12.16 -2.02
N ALA A 28 5.40 -13.05 -2.96
CA ALA A 28 5.94 -14.41 -2.94
C ALA A 28 7.47 -14.40 -2.93
N VAL A 29 8.06 -13.53 -3.76
CA VAL A 29 9.51 -13.31 -3.79
C VAL A 29 10.01 -12.76 -2.45
N ALA A 30 9.33 -11.80 -1.83
CA ALA A 30 9.72 -11.25 -0.52
C ALA A 30 9.74 -12.33 0.56
N VAL A 31 8.70 -13.18 0.62
CA VAL A 31 8.61 -14.27 1.61
C VAL A 31 9.80 -15.23 1.51
N VAL A 32 10.24 -15.52 0.28
CA VAL A 32 11.40 -16.42 0.05
C VAL A 32 12.73 -15.70 0.25
N ALA A 33 12.84 -14.43 -0.14
CA ALA A 33 14.11 -13.70 -0.13
C ALA A 33 14.48 -13.11 1.23
N ILE A 34 13.50 -12.76 2.07
CA ILE A 34 13.77 -12.09 3.36
C ILE A 34 14.58 -12.97 4.33
N PRO A 35 14.28 -14.27 4.57
CA PRO A 35 15.05 -15.08 5.49
C PRO A 35 16.55 -15.16 5.16
N PRO A 36 16.97 -15.50 3.91
CA PRO A 36 18.38 -15.50 3.58
C PRO A 36 19.02 -14.10 3.57
N LEU A 37 18.26 -13.03 3.33
CA LEU A 37 18.76 -11.65 3.48
C LEU A 37 19.07 -11.34 4.94
N VAL A 38 18.15 -11.66 5.87
CA VAL A 38 18.35 -11.46 7.31
C VAL A 38 19.54 -12.29 7.81
N SER A 39 19.62 -13.56 7.44
CA SER A 39 20.70 -14.45 7.90
C SER A 39 22.10 -14.02 7.42
N ARG A 40 22.20 -13.45 6.21
CA ARG A 40 23.50 -13.04 5.63
C ARG A 40 23.92 -11.63 6.02
N LEU A 41 22.98 -10.68 6.08
CA LEU A 41 23.26 -9.29 6.43
C LEU A 41 23.34 -9.07 7.94
N GLY A 42 22.68 -9.91 8.72
CA GLY A 42 22.37 -9.64 10.12
C GLY A 42 21.24 -8.62 10.27
N THR A 43 20.66 -8.56 11.47
CA THR A 43 19.46 -7.75 11.74
C THR A 43 19.69 -6.25 11.61
N ASP A 44 20.87 -5.73 11.95
CA ASP A 44 21.17 -4.30 11.86
C ASP A 44 21.27 -3.79 10.42
N ARG A 45 22.05 -4.49 9.56
CA ARG A 45 22.11 -4.14 8.13
C ARG A 45 20.75 -4.33 7.44
N PHE A 46 20.02 -5.36 7.83
CA PHE A 46 18.68 -5.60 7.28
C PHE A 46 17.70 -4.50 7.73
N GLY A 47 17.78 -4.00 8.96
CA GLY A 47 17.02 -2.84 9.42
C GLY A 47 17.30 -1.58 8.61
N LEU A 48 18.59 -1.30 8.31
CA LEU A 48 18.98 -0.22 7.40
C LEU A 48 18.43 -0.42 5.98
N LEU A 49 18.47 -1.65 5.45
CA LEU A 49 17.89 -1.98 4.15
C LEU A 49 16.36 -1.74 4.13
N ALA A 50 15.67 -2.06 5.23
CA ALA A 50 14.24 -1.80 5.38
C ALA A 50 13.92 -0.30 5.40
N ILE A 51 14.78 0.54 6.00
CA ILE A 51 14.68 2.01 5.91
C ILE A 51 14.88 2.47 4.46
N ILE A 52 15.88 1.94 3.74
CA ILE A 52 16.15 2.26 2.34
C ILE A 52 14.96 1.89 1.46
N TRP A 53 14.38 0.69 1.61
CA TRP A 53 13.16 0.29 0.88
C TRP A 53 12.00 1.25 1.16
N THR A 54 11.83 1.63 2.43
CA THR A 54 10.80 2.58 2.85
C THR A 54 11.01 3.95 2.20
N ALA A 55 12.25 4.45 2.20
CA ALA A 55 12.61 5.72 1.58
C ALA A 55 12.35 5.70 0.06
N ILE A 56 12.78 4.64 -0.65
CA ILE A 56 12.51 4.48 -2.10
C ILE A 56 11.00 4.50 -2.37
N GLY A 57 10.20 3.79 -1.57
CA GLY A 57 8.74 3.77 -1.69
C GLY A 57 8.11 5.14 -1.45
N TYR A 58 8.59 5.85 -0.42
CA TYR A 58 8.10 7.17 -0.06
C TYR A 58 8.44 8.23 -1.11
N PHE A 59 9.70 8.27 -1.57
CA PHE A 59 10.12 9.24 -2.58
C PHE A 59 9.46 9.02 -3.94
N GLY A 60 8.99 7.81 -4.24
CA GLY A 60 8.16 7.55 -5.42
C GLY A 60 6.81 8.29 -5.41
N LEU A 61 6.36 8.72 -4.23
CA LEU A 61 5.13 9.52 -4.05
C LEU A 61 5.44 11.03 -3.94
N PHE A 62 6.73 11.40 -3.89
CA PHE A 62 7.19 12.77 -3.69
C PHE A 62 7.34 13.55 -5.01
N ASP A 63 6.53 13.18 -6.00
CA ASP A 63 6.50 13.86 -7.30
C ASP A 63 5.67 15.15 -7.29
N LEU A 64 5.22 15.60 -6.11
CA LEU A 64 4.35 16.76 -5.90
C LEU A 64 3.09 16.72 -6.78
N GLY A 65 2.54 15.51 -7.04
CA GLY A 65 1.36 15.33 -7.87
C GLY A 65 1.55 15.64 -9.36
N LEU A 66 2.80 15.92 -9.78
CA LEU A 66 3.13 16.23 -11.18
C LEU A 66 2.86 15.05 -12.10
N GLY A 67 3.06 13.80 -11.63
CA GLY A 67 2.73 12.59 -12.40
C GLY A 67 1.25 12.54 -12.76
N LEU A 68 0.35 12.75 -11.80
CA LEU A 68 -1.10 12.81 -12.05
C LEU A 68 -1.50 14.00 -12.90
N ALA A 69 -0.87 15.17 -12.70
CA ALA A 69 -1.09 16.34 -13.53
C ALA A 69 -0.71 16.07 -14.99
N LEU A 70 0.43 15.42 -15.21
CA LEU A 70 0.89 15.01 -16.53
C LEU A 70 -0.08 14.01 -17.17
N THR A 71 -0.46 12.94 -16.44
CA THR A 71 -1.42 11.94 -16.93
C THR A 71 -2.71 12.60 -17.41
N ARG A 72 -3.25 13.54 -16.62
CA ARG A 72 -4.48 14.26 -16.96
C ARG A 72 -4.30 15.12 -18.20
N LEU A 73 -3.25 15.95 -18.26
CA LEU A 73 -3.02 16.85 -19.41
C LEU A 73 -2.77 16.07 -20.70
N VAL A 74 -2.00 14.98 -20.64
CA VAL A 74 -1.78 14.11 -21.80
C VAL A 74 -3.10 13.49 -22.26
N ALA A 75 -3.89 12.92 -21.34
CA ALA A 75 -5.19 12.33 -21.67
C ALA A 75 -6.18 13.37 -22.26
N GLU A 76 -6.18 14.60 -21.73
CA GLU A 76 -7.01 15.69 -22.23
C GLU A 76 -6.63 16.07 -23.68
N ARG A 77 -5.33 16.21 -23.97
CA ARG A 77 -4.86 16.53 -25.33
C ARG A 77 -5.09 15.39 -26.32
N LEU A 78 -4.93 14.15 -25.89
CA LEU A 78 -5.29 12.98 -26.69
C LEU A 78 -6.78 12.96 -27.05
N GLY A 79 -7.65 13.29 -26.09
CA GLY A 79 -9.10 13.36 -26.32
C GLY A 79 -9.53 14.51 -27.22
N GLN A 80 -8.68 15.55 -27.39
CA GLN A 80 -8.88 16.70 -28.26
C GLN A 80 -8.17 16.57 -29.62
N ASP A 81 -7.54 15.44 -29.93
CA ASP A 81 -6.68 15.20 -31.11
C ASP A 81 -5.50 16.19 -31.25
N ARG A 82 -5.08 16.83 -30.15
CA ARG A 82 -3.98 17.81 -30.12
C ARG A 82 -2.66 17.15 -29.75
N THR A 83 -2.28 16.13 -30.48
CA THR A 83 -1.07 15.29 -30.21
C THR A 83 0.25 16.05 -30.43
N GLU A 84 0.25 17.13 -31.20
CA GLU A 84 1.42 17.98 -31.48
C GLU A 84 1.94 18.70 -30.22
N GLU A 85 1.09 18.93 -29.22
CA GLU A 85 1.46 19.59 -27.97
C GLU A 85 2.09 18.65 -26.94
N LEU A 86 1.89 17.34 -27.12
CA LEU A 86 2.30 16.34 -26.14
C LEU A 86 3.83 16.36 -25.86
N PRO A 87 4.74 16.49 -26.84
CA PRO A 87 6.17 16.56 -26.54
C PRO A 87 6.53 17.72 -25.60
N ARG A 88 5.94 18.90 -25.80
CA ARG A 88 6.18 20.08 -24.94
C ARG A 88 5.67 19.84 -23.52
N ILE A 89 4.48 19.25 -23.35
CA ILE A 89 3.89 18.94 -22.05
C ILE A 89 4.76 17.92 -21.33
N VAL A 90 5.12 16.82 -21.99
CA VAL A 90 5.88 15.72 -21.40
C VAL A 90 7.27 16.19 -20.99
N TRP A 91 8.03 16.84 -21.88
CA TRP A 91 9.40 17.28 -21.57
C TRP A 91 9.44 18.40 -20.52
N THR A 92 8.43 19.28 -20.49
CA THR A 92 8.32 20.28 -19.43
C THR A 92 8.08 19.60 -18.06
N ALA A 93 7.19 18.60 -17.99
CA ALA A 93 6.96 17.82 -16.76
C ALA A 93 8.20 17.02 -16.36
N VAL A 94 8.89 16.36 -17.32
CA VAL A 94 10.14 15.63 -17.09
C VAL A 94 11.23 16.55 -16.55
N ALA A 95 11.38 17.76 -17.09
CA ALA A 95 12.35 18.75 -16.60
C ALA A 95 12.05 19.19 -15.16
N LEU A 96 10.77 19.47 -14.84
CA LEU A 96 10.33 19.83 -13.47
C LEU A 96 10.56 18.67 -12.49
N MET A 97 10.15 17.45 -12.87
CA MET A 97 10.31 16.26 -12.04
C MET A 97 11.78 15.86 -11.89
N GLY A 98 12.59 16.06 -12.92
CA GLY A 98 14.05 15.88 -12.87
C GLY A 98 14.71 16.87 -11.90
N ALA A 99 14.33 18.16 -11.97
CA ALA A 99 14.82 19.18 -11.02
C ALA A 99 14.39 18.87 -9.58
N LEU A 100 13.15 18.42 -9.36
CA LEU A 100 12.65 17.97 -8.07
C LEU A 100 13.43 16.75 -7.56
N GLY A 101 13.68 15.78 -8.43
CA GLY A 101 14.46 14.58 -8.11
C GLY A 101 15.90 14.92 -7.72
N LEU A 102 16.54 15.84 -8.43
CA LEU A 102 17.87 16.33 -8.10
C LEU A 102 17.88 17.08 -6.77
N ALA A 103 16.91 17.96 -6.52
CA ALA A 103 16.77 18.65 -5.24
C ALA A 103 16.59 17.67 -4.08
N ALA A 104 15.75 16.63 -4.26
CA ALA A 104 15.60 15.57 -3.27
C ALA A 104 16.90 14.79 -3.05
N ALA A 105 17.62 14.45 -4.12
CA ALA A 105 18.92 13.76 -4.06
C ALA A 105 19.96 14.58 -3.28
N VAL A 106 20.09 15.86 -3.58
CA VAL A 106 21.01 16.77 -2.87
C VAL A 106 20.62 16.88 -1.41
N SER A 107 19.32 17.05 -1.11
CA SER A 107 18.84 17.17 0.27
C SER A 107 19.14 15.90 1.09
N VAL A 108 18.89 14.71 0.53
CA VAL A 108 19.19 13.45 1.21
C VAL A 108 20.68 13.22 1.34
N ALA A 109 21.48 13.53 0.31
CA ALA A 109 22.93 13.40 0.38
C ALA A 109 23.55 14.33 1.44
N MET A 110 23.08 15.57 1.55
CA MET A 110 23.51 16.52 2.60
C MET A 110 23.07 16.08 3.99
N ALA A 111 21.87 15.51 4.12
CA ALA A 111 21.35 15.03 5.39
C ALA A 111 21.96 13.69 5.82
N ALA A 112 22.50 12.88 4.90
CA ALA A 112 22.97 11.51 5.18
C ALA A 112 24.00 11.43 6.34
N PRO A 113 25.04 12.25 6.43
CA PRO A 113 25.98 12.19 7.55
C PRO A 113 25.31 12.51 8.89
N TRP A 114 24.43 13.49 8.94
CA TRP A 114 23.67 13.85 10.13
C TRP A 114 22.66 12.77 10.51
N LEU A 115 21.95 12.19 9.54
CA LEU A 115 21.03 11.07 9.79
C LEU A 115 21.74 9.86 10.37
N VAL A 116 22.90 9.47 9.81
CA VAL A 116 23.62 8.24 10.23
C VAL A 116 24.28 8.43 11.59
N ARG A 117 24.87 9.60 11.87
CA ARG A 117 25.67 9.82 13.09
C ARG A 117 24.87 10.45 14.23
N GLY A 118 23.80 11.19 13.94
CA GLY A 118 23.11 12.01 14.94
C GLY A 118 21.64 11.62 15.17
N VAL A 119 20.96 11.05 14.18
CA VAL A 119 19.51 10.78 14.28
C VAL A 119 19.22 9.29 14.42
N LEU A 120 19.76 8.49 13.51
CA LEU A 120 19.53 7.04 13.50
C LEU A 120 20.54 6.36 14.44
N ALA A 121 20.05 5.42 15.23
CA ALA A 121 20.90 4.63 16.14
C ALA A 121 21.70 3.57 15.35
N VAL A 122 22.53 4.02 14.41
CA VAL A 122 23.38 3.14 13.59
C VAL A 122 24.62 2.79 14.40
N PRO A 123 24.95 1.47 14.53
CA PRO A 123 26.18 1.05 15.20
C PRO A 123 27.42 1.75 14.59
N PRO A 124 28.41 2.18 15.39
CA PRO A 124 29.60 2.88 14.89
C PRO A 124 30.32 2.13 13.76
N THR A 125 30.37 0.81 13.84
CA THR A 125 30.97 -0.07 12.83
C THR A 125 30.26 -0.06 11.48
N LEU A 126 28.98 0.31 11.44
CA LEU A 126 28.15 0.35 10.24
C LEU A 126 27.94 1.76 9.68
N GLN A 127 28.36 2.82 10.38
CA GLN A 127 28.11 4.19 9.96
C GLN A 127 28.70 4.55 8.60
N GLY A 128 29.89 4.05 8.29
CA GLY A 128 30.54 4.24 6.97
C GLY A 128 29.73 3.57 5.85
N GLU A 129 29.34 2.33 6.08
CA GLU A 129 28.54 1.53 5.13
C GLU A 129 27.15 2.13 4.93
N ALA A 130 26.47 2.54 6.01
CA ALA A 130 25.17 3.20 5.98
C ALA A 130 25.23 4.56 5.25
N GLY A 131 26.29 5.34 5.47
CA GLY A 131 26.49 6.60 4.78
C GLY A 131 26.60 6.43 3.28
N LEU A 132 27.41 5.48 2.82
CA LEU A 132 27.53 5.15 1.39
C LEU A 132 26.22 4.64 0.80
N ALA A 133 25.50 3.78 1.51
CA ALA A 133 24.20 3.27 1.06
C ALA A 133 23.16 4.40 0.93
N LEU A 134 23.15 5.38 1.84
CA LEU A 134 22.28 6.56 1.72
C LEU A 134 22.69 7.50 0.58
N MET A 135 23.97 7.61 0.26
CA MET A 135 24.43 8.38 -0.92
C MET A 135 23.96 7.70 -2.21
N ILE A 136 24.03 6.36 -2.30
CA ILE A 136 23.51 5.60 -3.44
C ILE A 136 21.99 5.75 -3.53
N LEU A 137 21.29 5.69 -2.40
CA LEU A 137 19.86 5.97 -2.34
C LEU A 137 19.56 7.37 -2.89
N ALA A 138 20.28 8.40 -2.43
CA ALA A 138 20.12 9.77 -2.90
C ALA A 138 20.27 9.87 -4.42
N ALA A 139 21.31 9.28 -4.98
CA ALA A 139 21.55 9.21 -6.44
C ALA A 139 20.42 8.49 -7.20
N THR A 140 19.64 7.64 -6.54
CA THR A 140 18.52 6.90 -7.13
C THR A 140 17.25 7.74 -7.29
N LEU A 141 17.07 8.77 -6.46
CA LEU A 141 15.82 9.54 -6.37
C LEU A 141 15.38 10.20 -7.68
N PRO A 142 16.26 10.82 -8.48
CA PRO A 142 15.86 11.36 -9.77
C PRO A 142 15.21 10.31 -10.68
N PHE A 143 15.75 9.10 -10.72
CA PHE A 143 15.21 8.02 -11.56
C PHE A 143 13.87 7.50 -11.06
N VAL A 144 13.68 7.47 -9.75
CA VAL A 144 12.38 7.10 -9.13
C VAL A 144 11.31 8.13 -9.52
N ILE A 145 11.61 9.42 -9.37
CA ILE A 145 10.65 10.49 -9.66
C ILE A 145 10.39 10.60 -11.17
N LEU A 146 11.42 10.50 -12.02
CA LEU A 146 11.25 10.50 -13.48
C LEU A 146 10.43 9.31 -13.99
N SER A 147 10.55 8.15 -13.34
CA SER A 147 9.73 6.98 -13.69
C SER A 147 8.23 7.26 -13.54
N THR A 148 7.82 8.08 -12.57
CA THR A 148 6.39 8.44 -12.40
C THR A 148 5.89 9.30 -13.54
N ALA A 149 6.73 10.16 -14.14
CA ALA A 149 6.39 10.92 -15.35
C ALA A 149 6.10 9.99 -16.54
N PHE A 150 7.01 9.05 -16.82
CA PHE A 150 6.86 8.13 -17.93
C PHE A 150 5.69 7.16 -17.73
N ILE A 151 5.48 6.68 -16.51
CA ILE A 151 4.28 5.89 -16.15
C ILE A 151 3.02 6.71 -16.42
N GLY A 152 2.98 8.00 -16.05
CA GLY A 152 1.85 8.88 -16.30
C GLY A 152 1.50 9.03 -17.78
N VAL A 153 2.50 9.10 -18.66
CA VAL A 153 2.30 9.09 -20.13
C VAL A 153 1.68 7.78 -20.61
N LEU A 154 2.20 6.63 -20.15
CA LEU A 154 1.67 5.31 -20.50
C LEU A 154 0.25 5.09 -19.96
N GLU A 155 -0.05 5.57 -18.75
CA GLU A 155 -1.39 5.53 -18.15
C GLU A 155 -2.40 6.35 -18.96
N ALA A 156 -2.01 7.55 -19.42
CA ALA A 156 -2.85 8.38 -20.27
C ALA A 156 -3.22 7.68 -21.58
N HIS A 157 -2.32 6.87 -22.13
CA HIS A 157 -2.58 6.04 -23.30
C HIS A 157 -3.22 4.69 -22.98
N GLN A 158 -3.51 4.41 -21.69
CA GLN A 158 -4.05 3.13 -21.19
C GLN A 158 -3.16 1.90 -21.51
N ASP A 159 -1.86 2.10 -21.69
CA ASP A 159 -0.89 1.03 -21.95
C ASP A 159 -0.40 0.39 -20.64
N PHE A 160 -1.30 -0.26 -19.93
CA PHE A 160 -1.00 -0.97 -18.70
C PHE A 160 -0.12 -2.21 -18.92
N ALA A 161 -0.08 -2.75 -20.12
CA ALA A 161 0.77 -3.88 -20.46
C ALA A 161 2.25 -3.48 -20.37
N SER A 162 2.64 -2.37 -21.01
CA SER A 162 3.99 -1.81 -20.96
C SER A 162 4.39 -1.42 -19.52
N ILE A 163 3.47 -0.83 -18.76
CA ILE A 163 3.73 -0.50 -17.35
C ILE A 163 4.05 -1.76 -16.54
N ASN A 164 3.22 -2.81 -16.66
CA ASN A 164 3.40 -4.03 -15.89
C ASN A 164 4.60 -4.87 -16.36
N ALA A 165 4.99 -4.80 -17.63
CA ALA A 165 6.19 -5.45 -18.14
C ALA A 165 7.48 -4.98 -17.44
N VAL A 166 7.51 -3.73 -16.92
CA VAL A 166 8.62 -3.21 -16.12
C VAL A 166 8.35 -3.34 -14.63
N ARG A 167 7.13 -3.04 -14.18
CA ARG A 167 6.75 -3.04 -12.76
C ARG A 167 6.91 -4.40 -12.10
N ILE A 168 6.52 -5.48 -12.78
CA ILE A 168 6.59 -6.84 -12.22
C ILE A 168 8.03 -7.29 -11.99
N PRO A 169 8.95 -7.24 -13.00
CA PRO A 169 10.35 -7.57 -12.77
C PRO A 169 11.01 -6.66 -11.72
N LEU A 170 10.73 -5.35 -11.75
CA LEU A 170 11.26 -4.41 -10.77
C LEU A 170 10.82 -4.75 -9.34
N GLY A 171 9.56 -5.14 -9.15
CA GLY A 171 9.03 -5.59 -7.88
C GLY A 171 9.75 -6.85 -7.37
N ALA A 172 10.01 -7.82 -8.23
CA ALA A 172 10.78 -9.02 -7.89
C ALA A 172 12.25 -8.67 -7.57
N LEU A 173 12.89 -7.84 -8.40
CA LEU A 173 14.28 -7.39 -8.22
C LEU A 173 14.47 -6.56 -6.94
N THR A 174 13.42 -5.93 -6.41
CA THR A 174 13.49 -5.22 -5.12
C THR A 174 13.94 -6.15 -3.98
N PHE A 175 13.62 -7.44 -4.04
CA PHE A 175 14.01 -8.44 -3.03
C PHE A 175 15.10 -9.38 -3.55
N LEU A 176 15.00 -9.87 -4.78
CA LEU A 176 16.00 -10.77 -5.37
C LEU A 176 17.33 -10.07 -5.65
N GLY A 177 17.29 -8.79 -6.06
CA GLY A 177 18.50 -8.04 -6.36
C GLY A 177 19.46 -7.96 -5.16
N PRO A 178 19.00 -7.43 -4.01
CA PRO A 178 19.78 -7.48 -2.77
C PRO A 178 20.22 -8.89 -2.38
N LEU A 179 19.33 -9.90 -2.50
CA LEU A 179 19.66 -11.28 -2.17
C LEU A 179 20.83 -11.81 -3.02
N ILE A 180 20.83 -11.56 -4.31
CA ILE A 180 21.92 -11.97 -5.22
C ILE A 180 23.22 -11.22 -4.86
N ALA A 181 23.12 -9.92 -4.60
CA ALA A 181 24.29 -9.11 -4.24
C ALA A 181 24.97 -9.60 -2.95
N VAL A 182 24.19 -9.89 -1.91
CA VAL A 182 24.71 -10.31 -0.61
C VAL A 182 25.25 -11.76 -0.60
N GLN A 183 24.93 -12.55 -1.63
CA GLN A 183 25.55 -13.88 -1.79
C GLN A 183 27.05 -13.77 -2.07
N GLN A 184 27.48 -12.73 -2.78
CA GLN A 184 28.89 -12.50 -3.12
C GLN A 184 29.58 -11.67 -2.04
N THR A 185 28.92 -10.66 -1.52
CA THR A 185 29.46 -9.76 -0.51
C THR A 185 28.35 -9.38 0.46
N PRO A 186 28.41 -9.77 1.76
CA PRO A 186 27.38 -9.43 2.72
C PRO A 186 27.47 -7.94 3.14
N SER A 187 27.15 -7.06 2.19
CA SER A 187 27.25 -5.61 2.32
C SER A 187 25.95 -4.92 1.97
N LEU A 188 25.57 -3.94 2.80
CA LEU A 188 24.45 -3.04 2.54
C LEU A 188 24.69 -2.20 1.27
N VAL A 189 25.94 -1.81 1.03
CA VAL A 189 26.32 -1.04 -0.18
C VAL A 189 26.04 -1.85 -1.44
N ALA A 190 26.43 -3.14 -1.48
CA ALA A 190 26.16 -4.03 -2.60
C ALA A 190 24.63 -4.17 -2.83
N ALA A 191 23.87 -4.43 -1.77
CA ALA A 191 22.42 -4.53 -1.83
C ALA A 191 21.75 -3.25 -2.38
N THR A 192 22.19 -2.08 -1.90
CA THR A 192 21.64 -0.77 -2.32
C THR A 192 22.06 -0.43 -3.75
N SER A 193 23.28 -0.79 -4.17
CA SER A 193 23.76 -0.55 -5.55
C SER A 193 22.92 -1.31 -6.58
N VAL A 194 22.57 -2.56 -6.31
CA VAL A 194 21.67 -3.34 -7.18
C VAL A 194 20.28 -2.73 -7.26
N LEU A 195 19.74 -2.24 -6.12
CA LEU A 195 18.48 -1.52 -6.12
C LEU A 195 18.54 -0.24 -6.97
N ALA A 196 19.62 0.52 -6.85
CA ALA A 196 19.85 1.73 -7.66
C ALA A 196 19.91 1.40 -9.16
N ALA A 197 20.69 0.39 -9.54
CA ALA A 197 20.79 -0.07 -10.92
C ALA A 197 19.42 -0.52 -11.47
N ALA A 198 18.64 -1.28 -10.69
CA ALA A 198 17.29 -1.71 -11.06
C ALA A 198 16.35 -0.50 -11.29
N ARG A 199 16.43 0.54 -10.49
CA ARG A 199 15.62 1.78 -10.66
C ARG A 199 16.04 2.57 -11.89
N LEU A 200 17.35 2.70 -12.15
CA LEU A 200 17.86 3.31 -13.38
C LEU A 200 17.38 2.56 -14.62
N LEU A 201 17.54 1.23 -14.64
CA LEU A 201 17.10 0.39 -15.76
C LEU A 201 15.57 0.48 -15.97
N ALA A 202 14.79 0.50 -14.91
CA ALA A 202 13.34 0.68 -14.99
C ALA A 202 12.97 2.05 -15.58
N CYS A 203 13.64 3.13 -15.15
CA CYS A 203 13.44 4.47 -15.69
C CYS A 203 13.74 4.51 -17.20
N LEU A 204 14.87 3.93 -17.61
CA LEU A 204 15.25 3.84 -19.04
C LEU A 204 14.27 2.98 -19.84
N ALA A 205 13.78 1.88 -19.26
CA ALA A 205 12.78 1.03 -19.90
C ALA A 205 11.44 1.78 -20.10
N TYR A 206 10.96 2.50 -19.11
CA TYR A 206 9.75 3.32 -19.23
C TYR A 206 9.93 4.44 -20.27
N LEU A 207 11.08 5.13 -20.28
CA LEU A 207 11.42 6.12 -21.31
C LEU A 207 11.41 5.46 -22.70
N GLY A 208 12.06 4.30 -22.85
CA GLY A 208 12.10 3.57 -24.13
C GLY A 208 10.71 3.19 -24.64
N GLN A 209 9.78 2.81 -23.73
CA GLN A 209 8.40 2.52 -24.08
C GLN A 209 7.64 3.79 -24.49
N CYS A 210 7.83 4.91 -23.80
CA CYS A 210 7.25 6.20 -24.20
C CYS A 210 7.73 6.65 -25.57
N LEU A 211 9.05 6.48 -25.86
CA LEU A 211 9.62 6.83 -27.16
C LEU A 211 9.14 5.92 -28.31
N ARG A 212 8.80 4.66 -28.01
CA ARG A 212 8.16 3.74 -28.98
C ARG A 212 6.71 4.10 -29.22
N LEU A 213 5.98 4.44 -28.15
CA LEU A 213 4.57 4.81 -28.23
C LEU A 213 4.37 6.16 -28.91
N MET A 214 5.26 7.11 -28.66
CA MET A 214 5.23 8.48 -29.19
C MET A 214 6.61 8.87 -29.73
N PRO A 215 6.92 8.56 -31.02
CA PRO A 215 8.20 8.94 -31.63
C PRO A 215 8.51 10.43 -31.62
N ALA A 216 7.47 11.28 -31.56
CA ALA A 216 7.60 12.73 -31.44
C ALA A 216 8.33 13.19 -30.16
N LEU A 217 8.39 12.34 -29.12
CA LEU A 217 9.16 12.61 -27.90
C LEU A 217 10.68 12.56 -28.12
N ARG A 218 11.19 12.12 -29.29
CA ARG A 218 12.61 12.19 -29.62
C ARG A 218 13.14 13.61 -29.74
N SER A 219 12.27 14.57 -30.02
CA SER A 219 12.62 15.99 -29.97
C SER A 219 12.22 16.57 -28.60
N ALA A 220 13.23 16.93 -27.81
CA ALA A 220 13.01 17.58 -26.54
C ALA A 220 12.46 19.01 -26.78
N ALA A 221 11.35 19.34 -26.13
CA ALA A 221 10.73 20.65 -26.22
C ALA A 221 10.25 21.10 -24.84
N PHE A 222 10.83 22.18 -24.33
CA PHE A 222 10.44 22.77 -23.04
C PHE A 222 9.59 24.00 -23.29
N ASP A 223 8.47 24.11 -22.58
CA ASP A 223 7.57 25.27 -22.65
C ASP A 223 7.34 25.88 -21.26
N ARG A 224 7.91 27.08 -21.05
CA ARG A 224 7.82 27.79 -19.78
C ARG A 224 6.36 28.15 -19.40
N ALA A 225 5.46 28.31 -20.37
CA ALA A 225 4.07 28.61 -20.11
C ALA A 225 3.33 27.46 -19.41
N LEU A 226 3.79 26.21 -19.60
CA LEU A 226 3.21 25.02 -18.98
C LEU A 226 3.68 24.78 -17.53
N VAL A 227 4.74 25.45 -17.07
CA VAL A 227 5.29 25.28 -15.72
C VAL A 227 4.25 25.64 -14.64
N ARG A 228 3.62 26.82 -14.76
CA ARG A 228 2.63 27.28 -13.78
C ARG A 228 1.37 26.40 -13.72
N PRO A 229 0.76 26.00 -14.82
CA PRO A 229 -0.37 25.06 -14.81
C PRO A 229 -0.03 23.71 -14.18
N LEU A 230 1.14 23.12 -14.50
CA LEU A 230 1.58 21.86 -13.94
C LEU A 230 1.79 21.94 -12.42
N LEU A 231 2.49 22.97 -11.94
CA LEU A 231 2.72 23.18 -10.51
C LEU A 231 1.45 23.53 -9.74
N ALA A 232 0.55 24.34 -10.31
CA ALA A 232 -0.69 24.72 -9.66
C ALA A 232 -1.61 23.51 -9.44
N PHE A 233 -1.71 22.62 -10.44
CA PHE A 233 -2.51 21.41 -10.33
C PHE A 233 -1.85 20.39 -9.41
N GLY A 234 -0.53 20.18 -9.56
CA GLY A 234 0.25 19.27 -8.72
C GLY A 234 0.27 19.69 -7.25
N GLY A 235 0.47 20.99 -6.97
CA GLY A 235 0.65 21.50 -5.61
C GLY A 235 -0.52 21.23 -4.66
N TRP A 236 -1.76 21.30 -5.14
CA TRP A 236 -2.93 20.96 -4.33
C TRP A 236 -3.05 19.46 -4.02
N LEU A 237 -2.73 18.62 -5.00
CA LEU A 237 -2.66 17.17 -4.82
C LEU A 237 -1.53 16.74 -3.87
N THR A 238 -0.44 17.50 -3.84
CA THR A 238 0.74 17.23 -3.00
C THR A 238 0.37 17.18 -1.52
N VAL A 239 -0.42 18.11 -1.03
CA VAL A 239 -0.78 18.17 0.39
C VAL A 239 -1.48 16.87 0.81
N SER A 240 -2.42 16.38 0.01
CA SER A 240 -3.14 15.15 0.31
C SER A 240 -2.28 13.89 0.13
N ASN A 241 -1.42 13.87 -0.90
CA ASN A 241 -0.59 12.72 -1.23
C ASN A 241 0.69 12.62 -0.41
N LEU A 242 1.12 13.70 0.25
CA LEU A 242 2.32 13.71 1.08
C LEU A 242 2.02 13.30 2.52
N VAL A 243 0.94 13.80 3.11
CA VAL A 243 0.65 13.60 4.54
C VAL A 243 0.28 12.15 4.84
N SER A 244 -0.57 11.52 4.03
CA SER A 244 -1.01 10.16 4.29
C SER A 244 0.12 9.11 4.21
N PRO A 245 0.99 9.10 3.18
CA PRO A 245 2.15 8.21 3.15
C PRO A 245 3.19 8.52 4.23
N LEU A 246 3.40 9.80 4.56
CA LEU A 246 4.28 10.17 5.67
C LEU A 246 3.86 9.47 6.96
N MET A 247 2.56 9.50 7.29
CA MET A 247 2.03 8.81 8.47
C MET A 247 2.19 7.28 8.42
N VAL A 248 2.26 6.70 7.23
CA VAL A 248 2.42 5.24 7.04
C VAL A 248 3.86 4.79 7.22
N TYR A 249 4.83 5.63 6.88
CA TYR A 249 6.26 5.27 6.86
C TYR A 249 7.07 5.90 7.99
N PHE A 250 6.51 6.87 8.70
CA PHE A 250 7.18 7.64 9.74
C PHE A 250 7.60 6.79 10.95
N ASP A 251 6.86 5.74 11.23
CA ASP A 251 7.11 4.80 12.33
C ASP A 251 8.52 4.18 12.28
N ARG A 252 8.98 3.76 11.09
CA ARG A 252 10.31 3.14 10.93
C ARG A 252 11.45 4.12 11.22
N PHE A 253 11.28 5.39 10.84
CA PHE A 253 12.27 6.43 11.15
C PHE A 253 12.30 6.74 12.64
N VAL A 254 11.14 6.80 13.30
CA VAL A 254 11.06 6.99 14.76
C VAL A 254 11.67 5.80 15.51
N ILE A 255 11.39 4.58 15.09
CA ILE A 255 12.00 3.36 15.66
C ILE A 255 13.52 3.40 15.47
N GLY A 256 13.99 3.74 14.27
CA GLY A 256 15.42 3.83 13.96
C GLY A 256 16.15 4.95 14.71
N ALA A 257 15.44 6.02 15.07
CA ALA A 257 15.97 7.13 15.83
C ALA A 257 16.00 6.88 17.35
N LEU A 258 14.99 6.19 17.89
CA LEU A 258 14.84 6.01 19.34
C LEU A 258 15.37 4.66 19.86
N LEU A 259 15.48 3.65 19.00
CA LEU A 259 15.85 2.29 19.39
C LEU A 259 17.12 1.83 18.65
N THR A 260 17.02 0.72 17.91
CA THR A 260 18.13 0.12 17.18
C THR A 260 17.76 -0.20 15.73
N MET A 261 18.74 -0.45 14.87
CA MET A 261 18.48 -0.90 13.50
C MET A 261 17.85 -2.29 13.48
N SER A 262 18.23 -3.18 14.38
CA SER A 262 17.57 -4.48 14.57
C SER A 262 16.10 -4.34 14.95
N ALA A 263 15.74 -3.35 15.77
CA ALA A 263 14.35 -3.05 16.12
C ALA A 263 13.54 -2.63 14.88
N VAL A 264 14.15 -1.88 13.94
CA VAL A 264 13.52 -1.56 12.64
C VAL A 264 13.24 -2.85 11.86
N ALA A 265 14.19 -3.79 11.82
CA ALA A 265 14.01 -5.08 11.15
C ALA A 265 12.84 -5.87 11.75
N TYR A 266 12.80 -5.99 13.08
CA TYR A 266 11.76 -6.72 13.81
C TYR A 266 10.36 -6.11 13.67
N TYR A 267 10.26 -4.81 13.39
CA TYR A 267 9.00 -4.14 13.12
C TYR A 267 8.61 -4.16 11.63
N ALA A 268 9.55 -3.81 10.75
CA ALA A 268 9.25 -3.63 9.33
C ALA A 268 8.87 -4.93 8.62
N THR A 269 9.51 -6.06 8.98
CA THR A 269 9.24 -7.34 8.33
C THR A 269 7.81 -7.85 8.56
N PRO A 270 7.30 -7.96 9.81
CA PRO A 270 5.90 -8.33 10.00
C PRO A 270 4.92 -7.31 9.43
N TYR A 271 5.26 -6.02 9.44
CA TYR A 271 4.43 -4.98 8.82
C TYR A 271 4.28 -5.21 7.31
N GLU A 272 5.38 -5.46 6.59
CA GLU A 272 5.35 -5.71 5.14
C GLU A 272 4.48 -6.93 4.80
N VAL A 273 4.56 -8.00 5.57
CA VAL A 273 3.78 -9.22 5.33
C VAL A 273 2.30 -8.99 5.61
N VAL A 274 1.95 -8.49 6.80
CA VAL A 274 0.54 -8.40 7.20
C VAL A 274 -0.23 -7.33 6.41
N THR A 275 0.43 -6.25 6.01
CA THR A 275 -0.22 -5.21 5.20
C THR A 275 -0.52 -5.64 3.77
N ARG A 276 0.09 -6.72 3.25
CA ARG A 276 -0.25 -7.28 1.93
C ARG A 276 -1.67 -7.86 1.87
N PHE A 277 -2.21 -8.31 3.00
CA PHE A 277 -3.61 -8.76 3.06
C PHE A 277 -4.62 -7.64 2.74
N ARG A 278 -4.20 -6.38 2.72
CA ARG A 278 -5.00 -5.23 2.27
C ARG A 278 -5.41 -5.31 0.78
N VAL A 279 -4.84 -6.24 0.00
CA VAL A 279 -5.32 -6.52 -1.36
C VAL A 279 -6.80 -6.91 -1.38
N VAL A 280 -7.28 -7.61 -0.36
CA VAL A 280 -8.69 -8.04 -0.25
C VAL A 280 -9.65 -6.84 -0.16
N PRO A 281 -9.51 -5.92 0.81
CA PRO A 281 -10.37 -4.75 0.88
C PRO A 281 -10.21 -3.82 -0.34
N VAL A 282 -9.00 -3.69 -0.92
CA VAL A 282 -8.78 -2.88 -2.12
C VAL A 282 -9.58 -3.43 -3.30
N ALA A 283 -9.56 -4.74 -3.53
CA ALA A 283 -10.35 -5.37 -4.59
C ALA A 283 -11.86 -5.20 -4.36
N THR A 284 -12.32 -5.36 -3.11
CA THR A 284 -13.73 -5.17 -2.73
C THR A 284 -14.19 -3.74 -3.02
N VAL A 285 -13.39 -2.73 -2.65
CA VAL A 285 -13.68 -1.32 -2.83
C VAL A 285 -13.72 -0.94 -4.31
N ALA A 286 -12.82 -1.48 -5.14
CA ALA A 286 -12.80 -1.19 -6.58
C ALA A 286 -14.12 -1.54 -7.29
N VAL A 287 -14.77 -2.63 -6.85
CA VAL A 287 -16.09 -3.03 -7.35
C VAL A 287 -17.22 -2.20 -6.71
N LEU A 288 -17.06 -1.85 -5.45
CA LEU A 288 -18.09 -1.18 -4.67
C LEU A 288 -18.24 0.30 -5.01
N PHE A 289 -17.16 1.00 -5.32
CA PHE A 289 -17.15 2.45 -5.50
C PHE A 289 -18.15 2.96 -6.56
N PRO A 290 -18.18 2.41 -7.80
CA PRO A 290 -19.17 2.84 -8.80
C PRO A 290 -20.61 2.55 -8.37
N ALA A 291 -20.84 1.40 -7.70
CA ALA A 291 -22.17 1.01 -7.23
C ALA A 291 -22.65 1.92 -6.08
N LEU A 292 -21.76 2.38 -5.20
CA LEU A 292 -22.11 3.35 -4.15
C LEU A 292 -22.45 4.73 -4.73
N ALA A 293 -21.65 5.21 -5.69
CA ALA A 293 -21.87 6.50 -6.32
C ALA A 293 -23.25 6.56 -7.04
N THR A 294 -23.60 5.50 -7.78
CA THR A 294 -24.91 5.42 -8.45
C THR A 294 -26.07 5.25 -7.45
N ALA A 295 -25.90 4.43 -6.40
CA ALA A 295 -26.94 4.22 -5.39
C ALA A 295 -27.18 5.48 -4.55
N PHE A 296 -26.15 6.25 -4.26
CA PHE A 296 -26.28 7.52 -3.53
C PHE A 296 -27.19 8.51 -4.24
N ALA A 297 -27.07 8.60 -5.57
CA ALA A 297 -27.86 9.52 -6.37
C ALA A 297 -29.33 9.07 -6.58
N ALA A 298 -29.60 7.75 -6.60
CA ALA A 298 -30.87 7.22 -7.08
C ALA A 298 -31.67 6.41 -6.05
N ASP A 299 -31.02 5.69 -5.11
CA ASP A 299 -31.70 4.75 -4.18
C ASP A 299 -30.95 4.58 -2.86
N GLN A 300 -31.39 5.31 -1.86
CA GLN A 300 -30.81 5.24 -0.50
C GLN A 300 -30.96 3.86 0.15
N ALA A 301 -32.04 3.13 -0.12
CA ALA A 301 -32.23 1.79 0.42
C ALA A 301 -31.22 0.80 -0.18
N ARG A 302 -30.92 0.95 -1.48
CA ARG A 302 -29.85 0.20 -2.15
C ARG A 302 -28.47 0.55 -1.57
N LEU A 303 -28.21 1.83 -1.29
CA LEU A 303 -26.98 2.30 -0.68
C LEU A 303 -26.76 1.64 0.69
N VAL A 304 -27.78 1.62 1.55
CA VAL A 304 -27.76 0.97 2.87
C VAL A 304 -27.42 -0.52 2.74
N ARG A 305 -28.10 -1.22 1.84
CA ARG A 305 -27.83 -2.65 1.58
C ARG A 305 -26.40 -2.92 1.07
N LEU A 306 -25.89 -2.07 0.18
CA LEU A 306 -24.52 -2.21 -0.37
C LEU A 306 -23.46 -2.04 0.71
N VAL A 307 -23.58 -1.00 1.56
CA VAL A 307 -22.64 -0.75 2.66
C VAL A 307 -22.67 -1.90 3.67
N GLY A 308 -23.85 -2.37 4.07
CA GLY A 308 -23.98 -3.49 5.00
C GLY A 308 -23.41 -4.80 4.45
N ARG A 309 -23.64 -5.09 3.16
CA ARG A 309 -23.08 -6.28 2.48
C ARG A 309 -21.56 -6.20 2.34
N ALA A 310 -21.01 -5.05 1.98
CA ALA A 310 -19.57 -4.87 1.85
C ALA A 310 -18.85 -5.02 3.19
N ALA A 311 -19.38 -4.37 4.24
CA ALA A 311 -18.82 -4.51 5.59
C ALA A 311 -18.92 -5.95 6.09
N GLY A 312 -20.06 -6.63 5.85
CA GLY A 312 -20.27 -8.03 6.21
C GLY A 312 -19.34 -8.99 5.46
N ALA A 313 -19.13 -8.80 4.15
CA ALA A 313 -18.22 -9.61 3.35
C ALA A 313 -16.77 -9.45 3.79
N LEU A 314 -16.33 -8.21 4.03
CA LEU A 314 -14.97 -7.95 4.55
C LEU A 314 -14.77 -8.52 5.95
N LEU A 315 -15.77 -8.40 6.82
CA LEU A 315 -15.72 -9.03 8.14
C LEU A 315 -15.56 -10.55 8.01
N LEU A 316 -16.36 -11.19 7.16
CA LEU A 316 -16.34 -12.65 6.98
C LEU A 316 -15.00 -13.17 6.47
N VAL A 317 -14.30 -12.39 5.63
CA VAL A 317 -13.00 -12.79 5.08
C VAL A 317 -11.85 -12.36 5.97
N MET A 318 -11.83 -11.10 6.43
CA MET A 318 -10.68 -10.53 7.12
C MET A 318 -10.57 -10.97 8.58
N LEU A 319 -11.71 -11.25 9.25
CA LEU A 319 -11.68 -11.69 10.64
C LEU A 319 -10.97 -13.06 10.79
N PRO A 320 -11.37 -14.13 10.08
CA PRO A 320 -10.67 -15.41 10.19
C PRO A 320 -9.22 -15.32 9.71
N LEU A 321 -8.96 -14.56 8.66
CA LEU A 321 -7.61 -14.41 8.11
C LEU A 321 -6.67 -13.76 9.13
N MET A 322 -7.07 -12.66 9.78
CA MET A 322 -6.26 -12.00 10.81
C MET A 322 -6.23 -12.78 12.13
N ALA A 323 -7.30 -13.50 12.46
CA ALA A 323 -7.32 -14.41 13.60
C ALA A 323 -6.29 -15.54 13.46
N LEU A 324 -6.18 -16.16 12.28
CA LEU A 324 -5.15 -17.16 11.98
C LEU A 324 -3.75 -16.58 12.08
N VAL A 325 -3.52 -15.36 11.56
CA VAL A 325 -2.24 -14.66 11.70
C VAL A 325 -1.89 -14.47 13.19
N VAL A 326 -2.83 -14.05 14.03
CA VAL A 326 -2.60 -13.82 15.48
C VAL A 326 -2.36 -15.11 16.23
N LEU A 327 -3.14 -16.16 15.94
CA LEU A 327 -3.02 -17.48 16.59
C LEU A 327 -1.66 -18.12 16.31
N PHE A 328 -1.23 -18.10 15.05
CA PHE A 328 -0.01 -18.79 14.61
C PHE A 328 1.18 -17.86 14.37
N ALA A 329 1.13 -16.61 14.90
CA ALA A 329 2.22 -15.66 14.76
C ALA A 329 3.58 -16.19 15.28
N PRO A 330 3.69 -16.80 16.48
CA PRO A 330 4.96 -17.28 16.98
C PRO A 330 5.53 -18.45 16.15
N GLU A 331 4.69 -19.42 15.79
CA GLU A 331 5.10 -20.58 14.99
C GLU A 331 5.47 -20.16 13.56
N GLY A 332 4.66 -19.32 12.96
CA GLY A 332 4.91 -18.81 11.61
C GLY A 332 6.19 -18.00 11.51
N LEU A 333 6.46 -17.12 12.47
CA LEU A 333 7.71 -16.36 12.50
C LEU A 333 8.93 -17.23 12.85
N THR A 334 8.77 -18.19 13.76
CA THR A 334 9.86 -19.13 14.10
C THR A 334 10.25 -19.98 12.90
N LEU A 335 9.28 -20.51 12.18
CA LEU A 335 9.52 -21.31 10.97
C LEU A 335 10.13 -20.49 9.83
N TRP A 336 9.73 -19.22 9.73
CA TRP A 336 10.13 -18.35 8.61
C TRP A 336 11.45 -17.62 8.85
N LEU A 337 11.67 -17.07 10.05
CA LEU A 337 12.81 -16.19 10.37
C LEU A 337 13.64 -16.66 11.58
N GLY A 338 13.25 -17.75 12.19
CA GLY A 338 13.91 -18.30 13.36
C GLY A 338 13.39 -17.78 14.70
N PRO A 339 13.82 -18.43 15.82
CA PRO A 339 13.27 -18.18 17.15
C PRO A 339 13.58 -16.78 17.70
N GLU A 340 14.77 -16.25 17.44
CA GLU A 340 15.15 -14.90 17.88
C GLU A 340 14.24 -13.83 17.26
N PHE A 341 14.00 -13.93 15.96
CA PHE A 341 13.11 -13.01 15.25
C PHE A 341 11.67 -13.14 15.74
N ALA A 342 11.21 -14.35 15.96
CA ALA A 342 9.87 -14.62 16.49
C ALA A 342 9.68 -14.03 17.90
N ALA A 343 10.68 -14.17 18.79
CA ALA A 343 10.63 -13.62 20.14
C ALA A 343 10.44 -12.10 20.14
N ASN A 344 11.10 -11.38 19.21
CA ASN A 344 11.01 -9.92 19.12
C ASN A 344 9.80 -9.43 18.32
N SER A 345 9.30 -10.20 17.34
CA SER A 345 8.32 -9.71 16.36
C SER A 345 6.90 -10.24 16.55
N THR A 346 6.67 -11.29 17.36
CA THR A 346 5.33 -11.88 17.53
C THR A 346 4.30 -10.88 18.04
N GLY A 347 4.64 -10.11 19.06
CA GLY A 347 3.75 -9.09 19.61
C GLY A 347 3.45 -7.99 18.61
N VAL A 348 4.46 -7.57 17.83
CA VAL A 348 4.30 -6.58 16.75
C VAL A 348 3.34 -7.11 15.68
N LEU A 349 3.54 -8.34 15.19
CA LEU A 349 2.67 -8.97 14.19
C LEU A 349 1.21 -9.05 14.66
N ARG A 350 0.99 -9.42 15.93
CA ARG A 350 -0.35 -9.50 16.54
C ARG A 350 -1.06 -8.15 16.57
N TRP A 351 -0.39 -7.10 17.03
CA TRP A 351 -0.94 -5.74 17.01
C TRP A 351 -1.27 -5.26 15.59
N LEU A 352 -0.33 -5.44 14.68
CA LEU A 352 -0.49 -5.04 13.28
C LEU A 352 -1.63 -5.81 12.57
N ALA A 353 -1.83 -7.10 12.89
CA ALA A 353 -2.93 -7.90 12.35
C ALA A 353 -4.29 -7.34 12.79
N VAL A 354 -4.43 -6.96 14.07
CA VAL A 354 -5.63 -6.25 14.56
C VAL A 354 -5.84 -4.94 13.79
N GLY A 355 -4.77 -4.16 13.61
CA GLY A 355 -4.83 -2.89 12.87
C GLY A 355 -5.21 -3.08 11.40
N VAL A 356 -4.68 -4.10 10.72
CA VAL A 356 -5.05 -4.43 9.32
C VAL A 356 -6.50 -4.87 9.20
N PHE A 357 -7.01 -5.64 10.16
CA PHE A 357 -8.43 -5.98 10.23
C PHE A 357 -9.30 -4.71 10.30
N VAL A 358 -9.02 -3.82 11.25
CA VAL A 358 -9.75 -2.55 11.42
C VAL A 358 -9.67 -1.67 10.18
N ASN A 359 -8.46 -1.50 9.63
CA ASN A 359 -8.23 -0.72 8.39
C ASN A 359 -9.03 -1.25 7.21
N SER A 360 -9.20 -2.57 7.12
CA SER A 360 -9.93 -3.22 6.04
C SER A 360 -11.41 -2.82 6.02
N LEU A 361 -12.04 -2.72 7.19
CA LEU A 361 -13.41 -2.24 7.30
C LEU A 361 -13.50 -0.71 7.11
N GLY A 362 -12.50 0.03 7.60
CA GLY A 362 -12.38 1.48 7.40
C GLY A 362 -12.36 1.90 5.93
N ARG A 363 -11.86 1.02 5.04
CA ARG A 363 -11.89 1.26 3.59
C ARG A 363 -13.31 1.40 3.04
N VAL A 364 -14.30 0.71 3.60
CA VAL A 364 -15.71 0.87 3.20
C VAL A 364 -16.20 2.27 3.53
N ALA A 365 -15.90 2.77 4.74
CA ALA A 365 -16.28 4.12 5.16
C ALA A 365 -15.59 5.19 4.32
N GLN A 366 -14.30 5.04 4.05
CA GLN A 366 -13.54 5.95 3.19
C GLN A 366 -14.13 6.02 1.78
N THR A 367 -14.43 4.85 1.19
CA THR A 367 -15.02 4.75 -0.14
C THR A 367 -16.41 5.39 -0.20
N LEU A 368 -17.21 5.21 0.85
CA LEU A 368 -18.52 5.83 0.97
C LEU A 368 -18.40 7.36 1.01
N VAL A 369 -17.53 7.92 1.85
CA VAL A 369 -17.31 9.37 1.95
C VAL A 369 -16.83 9.95 0.61
N GLN A 370 -15.95 9.25 -0.10
CA GLN A 370 -15.50 9.64 -1.43
C GLN A 370 -16.63 9.54 -2.49
N GLY A 371 -17.43 8.47 -2.44
CA GLY A 371 -18.55 8.24 -3.36
C GLY A 371 -19.70 9.24 -3.19
N VAL A 372 -19.85 9.82 -2.00
CA VAL A 372 -20.79 10.92 -1.70
C VAL A 372 -20.25 12.29 -2.19
N GLY A 373 -19.05 12.33 -2.78
CA GLY A 373 -18.42 13.56 -3.30
C GLY A 373 -17.74 14.41 -2.22
N ARG A 374 -17.40 13.83 -1.06
CA ARG A 374 -16.74 14.54 0.05
C ARG A 374 -15.35 13.99 0.40
N PRO A 375 -14.42 13.87 -0.58
CA PRO A 375 -13.05 13.41 -0.31
C PRO A 375 -12.27 14.33 0.64
N ASP A 376 -12.68 15.62 0.74
CA ASP A 376 -12.11 16.62 1.65
C ASP A 376 -12.21 16.18 3.13
N VAL A 377 -13.23 15.43 3.49
CA VAL A 377 -13.46 14.95 4.87
C VAL A 377 -12.34 14.00 5.29
N GLY A 378 -11.96 13.03 4.44
CA GLY A 378 -10.86 12.12 4.71
C GLY A 378 -9.51 12.83 4.80
N ALA A 379 -9.25 13.79 3.90
CA ALA A 379 -8.01 14.58 3.91
C ALA A 379 -7.87 15.42 5.20
N LYS A 380 -8.95 16.09 5.61
CA LYS A 380 -8.99 16.88 6.86
C LYS A 380 -8.78 16.00 8.10
N LEU A 381 -9.37 14.80 8.11
CA LEU A 381 -9.21 13.85 9.21
C LEU A 381 -7.75 13.42 9.33
N HIS A 382 -7.12 13.02 8.23
CA HIS A 382 -5.69 12.63 8.25
C HIS A 382 -4.77 13.78 8.68
N LEU A 383 -5.05 15.03 8.28
CA LEU A 383 -4.30 16.20 8.75
C LEU A 383 -4.46 16.40 10.26
N LEU A 384 -5.68 16.25 10.78
CA LEU A 384 -5.97 16.37 12.21
C LEU A 384 -5.29 15.27 13.03
N GLU A 385 -5.19 14.06 12.48
CA GLU A 385 -4.56 12.90 13.14
C GLU A 385 -3.03 12.95 13.13
N ALA A 386 -2.40 13.68 12.20
CA ALA A 386 -0.97 13.60 11.97
C ALA A 386 -0.14 13.96 13.21
N LEU A 387 -0.42 15.08 13.84
CA LEU A 387 0.31 15.54 15.05
C LEU A 387 0.01 14.66 16.27
N PRO A 388 -1.26 14.33 16.62
CA PRO A 388 -1.55 13.40 17.71
C PRO A 388 -0.92 12.02 17.49
N TYR A 389 -0.91 11.52 16.25
CA TYR A 389 -0.26 10.25 15.93
C TYR A 389 1.26 10.32 16.12
N ALA A 390 1.93 11.38 15.65
CA ALA A 390 3.35 11.56 15.84
C ALA A 390 3.73 11.63 17.33
N ALA A 391 2.95 12.34 18.13
CA ALA A 391 3.15 12.43 19.57
C ALA A 391 2.92 11.07 20.26
N ALA A 392 1.82 10.39 19.93
CA ALA A 392 1.52 9.06 20.47
C ALA A 392 2.60 8.04 20.08
N LEU A 393 3.06 8.06 18.83
CA LEU A 393 4.13 7.20 18.34
C LEU A 393 5.43 7.45 19.14
N TRP A 394 5.83 8.70 19.30
CA TRP A 394 7.01 9.05 20.07
C TRP A 394 6.94 8.54 21.51
N VAL A 395 5.84 8.83 22.22
CA VAL A 395 5.65 8.42 23.62
C VAL A 395 5.60 6.90 23.75
N LEU A 396 4.85 6.22 22.89
CA LEU A 396 4.66 4.77 22.98
C LEU A 396 5.92 4.01 22.58
N VAL A 397 6.67 4.48 21.59
CA VAL A 397 7.98 3.88 21.22
C VAL A 397 8.98 4.04 22.36
N HIS A 398 9.02 5.21 22.98
CA HIS A 398 9.92 5.43 24.11
C HIS A 398 9.61 4.53 25.31
N ARG A 399 8.33 4.25 25.58
CA ARG A 399 7.90 3.43 26.73
C ARG A 399 7.86 1.94 26.46
N PHE A 400 7.45 1.54 25.27
CA PHE A 400 7.12 0.15 24.92
C PHE A 400 7.89 -0.39 23.72
N GLY A 401 8.89 0.35 23.24
CA GLY A 401 9.68 -0.04 22.07
C GLY A 401 8.84 -0.25 20.81
N ILE A 402 9.17 -1.27 20.03
CA ILE A 402 8.48 -1.58 18.77
C ILE A 402 7.02 -2.00 18.96
N LEU A 403 6.67 -2.55 20.12
CA LEU A 403 5.27 -2.83 20.47
C LEU A 403 4.47 -1.53 20.57
N GLY A 404 5.09 -0.47 21.13
CA GLY A 404 4.51 0.86 21.20
C GLY A 404 4.22 1.44 19.81
N ALA A 405 5.12 1.22 18.84
CA ALA A 405 4.89 1.64 17.46
C ALA A 405 3.68 0.91 16.83
N ALA A 406 3.60 -0.41 17.01
CA ALA A 406 2.49 -1.22 16.51
C ALA A 406 1.15 -0.83 17.15
N ALA A 407 1.14 -0.54 18.47
CA ALA A 407 -0.02 -0.07 19.20
C ALA A 407 -0.45 1.33 18.75
N ALA A 408 0.50 2.26 18.55
CA ALA A 408 0.23 3.60 18.04
C ALA A 408 -0.44 3.56 16.67
N TRP A 409 0.12 2.77 15.75
CA TRP A 409 -0.43 2.61 14.40
C TRP A 409 -1.83 1.99 14.45
N THR A 410 -2.03 0.92 15.22
CA THR A 410 -3.32 0.24 15.37
C THR A 410 -4.37 1.17 16.00
N GLY A 411 -3.99 1.91 17.04
CA GLY A 411 -4.85 2.90 17.69
C GLY A 411 -5.29 4.02 16.76
N ARG A 412 -4.35 4.57 15.98
CA ARG A 412 -4.66 5.58 14.95
C ARG A 412 -5.66 5.04 13.93
N VAL A 413 -5.40 3.84 13.39
CA VAL A 413 -6.28 3.22 12.40
C VAL A 413 -7.68 2.95 12.98
N ALA A 414 -7.78 2.61 14.27
CA ALA A 414 -9.05 2.42 14.95
C ALA A 414 -9.83 3.74 15.11
N LEU A 415 -9.14 4.82 15.46
CA LEU A 415 -9.73 6.17 15.55
C LEU A 415 -10.19 6.65 14.16
N ASP A 416 -9.33 6.55 13.14
CA ASP A 416 -9.64 6.91 11.74
C ASP A 416 -10.88 6.16 11.24
N THR A 417 -10.90 4.83 11.38
CA THR A 417 -12.02 4.00 10.96
C THR A 417 -13.33 4.38 11.66
N THR A 418 -13.28 4.60 12.97
CA THR A 418 -14.44 4.98 13.76
C THR A 418 -14.95 6.37 13.37
N ALA A 419 -14.03 7.33 13.20
CA ALA A 419 -14.35 8.69 12.76
C ALA A 419 -14.96 8.70 11.36
N LEU A 420 -14.41 7.94 10.41
CA LEU A 420 -14.92 7.85 9.05
C LEU A 420 -16.34 7.25 9.00
N PHE A 421 -16.62 6.18 9.74
CA PHE A 421 -17.98 5.63 9.82
C PHE A 421 -18.95 6.60 10.48
N TRP A 422 -18.54 7.29 11.54
CA TRP A 422 -19.37 8.28 12.22
C TRP A 422 -19.68 9.47 11.31
N LEU A 423 -18.68 10.01 10.61
CA LEU A 423 -18.85 11.09 9.64
C LEU A 423 -19.73 10.67 8.46
N ALA A 424 -19.54 9.45 7.92
CA ALA A 424 -20.41 8.90 6.89
C ALA A 424 -21.88 8.83 7.33
N GLY A 425 -22.14 8.41 8.56
CA GLY A 425 -23.50 8.40 9.13
C GLY A 425 -24.09 9.79 9.39
N ARG A 426 -23.24 10.82 9.55
CA ARG A 426 -23.67 12.22 9.61
C ARG A 426 -23.97 12.81 8.24
N LEU A 427 -23.12 12.51 7.25
CA LEU A 427 -23.29 12.97 5.87
C LEU A 427 -24.53 12.33 5.22
N VAL A 428 -24.82 11.06 5.54
CA VAL A 428 -25.96 10.32 4.98
C VAL A 428 -26.80 9.75 6.13
N PRO A 429 -27.82 10.46 6.60
CA PRO A 429 -28.63 10.04 7.77
C PRO A 429 -29.25 8.64 7.66
N ALA A 430 -29.60 8.19 6.46
CA ALA A 430 -30.12 6.84 6.20
C ALA A 430 -29.13 5.73 6.57
N LEU A 431 -27.83 6.03 6.62
CA LEU A 431 -26.77 5.07 6.96
C LEU A 431 -26.42 5.02 8.45
N ARG A 432 -26.98 5.89 9.29
CA ARG A 432 -26.61 5.98 10.73
C ARG A 432 -26.67 4.65 11.46
N ARG A 433 -27.68 3.83 11.18
CA ARG A 433 -27.82 2.49 11.79
C ARG A 433 -26.72 1.53 11.31
N GLU A 434 -26.46 1.50 10.00
CA GLU A 434 -25.45 0.60 9.42
C GLU A 434 -24.03 1.02 9.78
N THR A 435 -23.73 2.31 9.80
CA THR A 435 -22.41 2.80 10.23
C THR A 435 -22.14 2.52 11.70
N ARG A 436 -23.15 2.70 12.59
CA ARG A 436 -23.04 2.32 14.00
C ARG A 436 -22.85 0.81 14.17
N ARG A 437 -23.58 0.01 13.41
CA ARG A 437 -23.41 -1.45 13.39
C ARG A 437 -22.01 -1.85 12.90
N ALA A 438 -21.51 -1.20 11.85
CA ALA A 438 -20.15 -1.43 11.35
C ALA A 438 -19.08 -1.09 12.40
N ILE A 439 -19.22 0.01 13.14
CA ILE A 439 -18.33 0.36 14.27
C ILE A 439 -18.34 -0.76 15.32
N LEU A 440 -19.53 -1.20 15.78
CA LEU A 440 -19.66 -2.25 16.79
C LEU A 440 -19.06 -3.58 16.32
N LEU A 441 -19.31 -3.98 15.07
CA LEU A 441 -18.76 -5.21 14.50
C LEU A 441 -17.24 -5.13 14.33
N THR A 442 -16.72 -3.97 13.93
CA THR A 442 -15.28 -3.74 13.83
C THR A 442 -14.60 -3.81 15.18
N SER A 443 -15.16 -3.12 16.18
CA SER A 443 -14.61 -3.11 17.55
C SER A 443 -14.69 -4.49 18.19
N GLY A 444 -15.84 -5.18 18.05
CA GLY A 444 -16.03 -6.53 18.56
C GLY A 444 -15.10 -7.55 17.89
N GLY A 445 -14.96 -7.48 16.56
CA GLY A 445 -14.01 -8.31 15.81
C GLY A 445 -12.57 -8.05 16.19
N ALA A 446 -12.16 -6.78 16.34
CA ALA A 446 -10.83 -6.41 16.79
C ALA A 446 -10.53 -6.93 18.19
N ALA A 447 -11.47 -6.78 19.13
CA ALA A 447 -11.35 -7.32 20.47
C ALA A 447 -11.25 -8.86 20.46
N SER A 448 -12.07 -9.53 19.67
CA SER A 448 -12.03 -11.00 19.52
C SER A 448 -10.67 -11.46 19.01
N ILE A 449 -10.13 -10.82 17.96
CA ILE A 449 -8.79 -11.13 17.42
C ILE A 449 -7.71 -10.88 18.49
N ALA A 450 -7.79 -9.77 19.23
CA ALA A 450 -6.82 -9.44 20.28
C ALA A 450 -6.83 -10.46 21.42
N LEU A 451 -8.01 -10.95 21.83
CA LEU A 451 -8.16 -11.98 22.86
C LEU A 451 -7.53 -13.33 22.44
N LEU A 452 -7.52 -13.66 21.15
CA LEU A 452 -6.85 -14.87 20.66
C LEU A 452 -5.33 -14.86 20.92
N ALA A 453 -4.72 -13.70 21.09
CA ALA A 453 -3.31 -13.58 21.44
C ALA A 453 -2.99 -14.11 22.86
N LEU A 454 -4.00 -14.21 23.72
CA LEU A 454 -3.87 -14.68 25.10
C LEU A 454 -3.89 -16.22 25.22
N VAL A 455 -4.24 -16.93 24.15
CA VAL A 455 -4.30 -18.40 24.16
C VAL A 455 -2.86 -18.97 24.12
N PRO A 456 -2.37 -19.61 25.19
CA PRO A 456 -0.97 -20.00 25.27
C PRO A 456 -0.66 -21.30 24.52
N ASP A 457 -1.58 -22.25 24.54
CA ASP A 457 -1.37 -23.61 24.08
C ASP A 457 -1.64 -23.78 22.58
N LEU A 458 -0.73 -24.48 21.87
CA LEU A 458 -0.83 -24.72 20.43
C LEU A 458 -2.05 -25.59 20.07
N ALA A 459 -2.38 -26.57 20.90
CA ALA A 459 -3.56 -27.43 20.68
C ALA A 459 -4.86 -26.62 20.79
N ALA A 460 -4.97 -25.76 21.81
CA ALA A 460 -6.11 -24.86 21.98
C ALA A 460 -6.21 -23.85 20.81
N ARG A 461 -5.09 -23.29 20.33
CA ARG A 461 -5.07 -22.40 19.15
C ARG A 461 -5.52 -23.13 17.89
N SER A 462 -5.07 -24.38 17.69
CA SER A 462 -5.45 -25.21 16.56
C SER A 462 -6.95 -25.55 16.59
N ALA A 463 -7.49 -25.92 17.76
CA ALA A 463 -8.91 -26.18 17.95
C ALA A 463 -9.76 -24.93 17.65
N LEU A 464 -9.36 -23.77 18.17
CA LEU A 464 -10.05 -22.48 17.87
C LEU A 464 -9.99 -22.12 16.38
N ALA A 465 -8.87 -22.37 15.71
CA ALA A 465 -8.75 -22.12 14.28
C ALA A 465 -9.72 -23.00 13.48
N VAL A 466 -9.85 -24.29 13.82
CA VAL A 466 -10.79 -25.22 13.18
C VAL A 466 -12.24 -24.76 13.40
N VAL A 467 -12.61 -24.39 14.63
CA VAL A 467 -13.95 -23.87 14.96
C VAL A 467 -14.24 -22.59 14.17
N LEU A 468 -13.27 -21.65 14.14
CA LEU A 468 -13.41 -20.40 13.42
C LEU A 468 -13.64 -20.64 11.91
N LEU A 469 -12.85 -21.51 11.30
CA LEU A 469 -12.98 -21.84 9.88
C LEU A 469 -14.31 -22.54 9.59
N ALA A 470 -14.76 -23.44 10.46
CA ALA A 470 -16.06 -24.11 10.33
C ALA A 470 -17.23 -23.11 10.39
N VAL A 471 -17.19 -22.16 11.35
CA VAL A 471 -18.20 -21.09 11.49
C VAL A 471 -18.23 -20.22 10.25
N VAL A 472 -17.06 -19.81 9.75
CA VAL A 472 -16.95 -18.97 8.54
C VAL A 472 -17.48 -19.71 7.31
N ALA A 473 -17.10 -20.98 7.14
CA ALA A 473 -17.60 -21.82 6.05
C ALA A 473 -19.13 -21.97 6.11
N TRP A 474 -19.68 -22.19 7.29
CA TRP A 474 -21.13 -22.28 7.50
C TRP A 474 -21.84 -20.95 7.21
N LEU A 475 -21.32 -19.81 7.68
CA LEU A 475 -21.88 -18.49 7.40
C LEU A 475 -21.81 -18.15 5.90
N GLY A 476 -20.68 -18.45 5.26
CA GLY A 476 -20.49 -18.29 3.82
C GLY A 476 -21.49 -19.15 3.01
N TYR A 477 -21.66 -20.40 3.39
CA TYR A 477 -22.64 -21.30 2.77
C TYR A 477 -24.10 -20.78 2.92
N ARG A 478 -24.45 -20.27 4.10
CA ARG A 478 -25.78 -19.66 4.32
C ARG A 478 -26.00 -18.43 3.45
N GLN A 479 -24.97 -17.56 3.29
CA GLN A 479 -25.07 -16.40 2.41
C GLN A 479 -25.22 -16.79 0.94
N LEU A 480 -24.46 -17.78 0.47
CA LEU A 480 -24.57 -18.28 -0.90
C LEU A 480 -25.97 -18.90 -1.18
N ARG A 481 -26.52 -19.64 -0.24
CA ARG A 481 -27.90 -20.14 -0.33
C ARG A 481 -28.94 -19.02 -0.40
N ALA A 482 -28.76 -17.98 0.38
CA ALA A 482 -29.67 -16.83 0.40
C ALA A 482 -29.67 -16.03 -0.91
N VAL A 483 -28.59 -16.13 -1.70
CA VAL A 483 -28.45 -15.49 -3.03
C VAL A 483 -28.87 -16.43 -4.17
N GLY A 484 -29.35 -17.68 -3.87
CA GLY A 484 -29.82 -18.63 -4.87
C GLY A 484 -28.71 -19.42 -5.59
N TRP A 485 -27.47 -19.35 -5.09
CA TRP A 485 -26.32 -20.11 -5.61
C TRP A 485 -26.12 -21.39 -4.79
N ALA A 486 -27.01 -22.38 -4.98
CA ALA A 486 -26.77 -23.72 -4.43
C ALA A 486 -26.38 -24.67 -5.57
N PRO A 487 -25.25 -25.36 -5.51
CA PRO A 487 -24.99 -26.50 -6.41
C PRO A 487 -26.02 -27.61 -6.09
N GLY A 488 -27.04 -27.77 -6.93
CA GLY A 488 -28.10 -28.79 -6.78
C GLY A 488 -29.51 -28.31 -7.12
N ALA A 489 -29.76 -27.02 -7.36
CA ALA A 489 -31.12 -26.51 -7.65
C ALA A 489 -31.53 -26.60 -9.16
N THR A 490 -30.67 -27.09 -10.03
CA THR A 490 -30.96 -27.19 -11.47
C THR A 490 -31.69 -28.49 -11.87
N GLY A 491 -32.10 -29.32 -10.91
CA GLY A 491 -32.76 -30.62 -11.17
C GLY A 491 -34.28 -30.67 -11.02
N ALA A 492 -34.97 -29.64 -10.51
CA ALA A 492 -36.38 -29.77 -10.14
C ALA A 492 -37.36 -28.87 -10.91
N ALA A 493 -36.91 -28.09 -11.89
CA ALA A 493 -37.78 -27.21 -12.68
C ALA A 493 -38.21 -27.78 -14.05
N GLY A 494 -37.90 -29.03 -14.34
CA GLY A 494 -38.14 -29.68 -15.66
C GLY A 494 -39.28 -30.65 -15.76
N SER A 495 -40.17 -30.82 -14.76
CA SER A 495 -41.22 -31.85 -14.82
C SER A 495 -42.61 -31.43 -14.35
N ARG A 496 -43.06 -30.22 -14.63
CA ARG A 496 -44.50 -29.87 -14.58
C ARG A 496 -44.85 -29.02 -15.79
N GLY A 497 -45.18 -29.65 -16.88
CA GLY A 497 -45.67 -29.03 -18.11
C GLY A 497 -45.99 -30.09 -19.15
N ARG A 498 -46.99 -30.93 -18.86
CA ARG A 498 -47.86 -31.60 -19.87
C ARG A 498 -49.27 -31.58 -19.32
#